data_9c90f21e11110558ea52c7f30e181ebe
#
_entry.id   9c90f21e11110558ea52c7f30e181ebe
#
_cell.length_a   1.000
_cell.length_b   1.000
_cell.length_c   1.000
_cell.angle_alpha   90.00
_cell.angle_beta   90.00
_cell.angle_gamma   90.00
#
_symmetry.space_group_name_H-M   'P 1'
#
loop_
_entity.id
_entity.type
_entity.pdbx_description
1 polymer ?
#
loop_
_entity_poly.entity_id
_entity_poly.type
_entity_poly.pdbx_seq_one_letter_code
_entity_poly.pdbx_strand_id
1 'polypeptide(L)'
;MTSITYVGMDVHTTNYTLCCYSVEDDRPFAQIQLKPEYTEILKYLDRIKKQRGSDTRFICGYEAGCLGYSLYHQLTNHGVECIIMAPTTMPVAPGKWVKTDRKDAENISRCLAYHLYKPVHIPTDEDDSIKEYIRMRDDVNAHLKQTKQQILSFCTRHGYQFDGKSYWTQKHLNWLEKLVFENDIYRETLWEYLALYYQLDEKIAVFDTRIAEFSHRERYEENVQKLGCFAGIATRTAMSLLVEIGDFNRFKTAQQFSAYLGLVPGESSSGEK
;
A
#
# COMPACT_ATOMS: atom_id res chain seq x y z
N MET A 1 23.62 5.27 -32.60
CA MET A 1 23.49 5.31 -31.12
C MET A 1 22.01 5.15 -30.77
N THR A 2 21.67 4.23 -29.87
CA THR A 2 20.30 4.05 -29.46
C THR A 2 19.84 5.26 -28.63
N SER A 3 18.88 6.02 -29.12
CA SER A 3 18.37 7.19 -28.42
C SER A 3 17.41 6.73 -27.31
N ILE A 4 17.58 7.24 -26.08
CA ILE A 4 16.71 6.93 -24.94
C ILE A 4 15.70 8.05 -24.76
N THR A 5 14.43 7.69 -24.73
CA THR A 5 13.33 8.61 -24.42
C THR A 5 12.70 8.23 -23.07
N TYR A 6 12.71 9.15 -22.14
CA TYR A 6 12.12 8.99 -20.83
C TYR A 6 10.66 9.44 -20.85
N VAL A 7 9.75 8.61 -20.36
CA VAL A 7 8.30 8.87 -20.40
C VAL A 7 7.78 8.94 -18.99
N GLY A 8 7.55 10.15 -18.50
CA GLY A 8 6.88 10.40 -17.24
C GLY A 8 5.38 10.28 -17.41
N MET A 9 4.77 9.56 -16.48
CA MET A 9 3.33 9.28 -16.49
C MET A 9 2.72 9.69 -15.15
N ASP A 10 1.84 10.66 -15.18
CA ASP A 10 0.94 10.96 -14.07
C ASP A 10 -0.35 10.14 -14.26
N VAL A 11 -0.56 9.17 -13.39
CA VAL A 11 -1.55 8.11 -13.58
C VAL A 11 -2.66 8.19 -12.53
N HIS A 12 -3.89 8.37 -13.00
CA HIS A 12 -5.10 8.43 -12.20
C HIS A 12 -6.11 7.38 -12.65
N THR A 13 -7.12 7.11 -11.83
CA THR A 13 -8.20 6.18 -12.18
C THR A 13 -9.04 6.65 -13.37
N THR A 14 -9.02 7.95 -13.67
CA THR A 14 -9.85 8.58 -14.72
C THR A 14 -9.09 8.90 -15.99
N ASN A 15 -7.78 9.13 -15.91
CA ASN A 15 -6.93 9.48 -17.04
C ASN A 15 -5.45 9.22 -16.75
N TYR A 16 -4.65 9.14 -17.81
CA TYR A 16 -3.20 9.12 -17.75
C TYR A 16 -2.67 10.34 -18.51
N THR A 17 -1.80 11.12 -17.88
CA THR A 17 -1.08 12.22 -18.53
C THR A 17 0.38 11.83 -18.71
N LEU A 18 0.85 11.84 -19.97
CA LEU A 18 2.19 11.44 -20.35
C LEU A 18 2.99 12.62 -20.86
N CYS A 19 4.29 12.60 -20.58
CA CYS A 19 5.25 13.54 -21.13
C CYS A 19 6.56 12.80 -21.46
N CYS A 20 7.06 12.96 -22.65
CA CYS A 20 8.38 12.50 -23.02
C CYS A 20 9.46 13.53 -22.65
N TYR A 21 10.66 13.06 -22.33
CA TYR A 21 11.84 13.88 -22.10
C TYR A 21 13.04 13.33 -22.86
N SER A 22 13.78 14.22 -23.54
CA SER A 22 15.03 13.91 -24.21
C SER A 22 16.17 14.61 -23.48
N VAL A 23 17.16 13.85 -23.04
CA VAL A 23 18.38 14.41 -22.43
C VAL A 23 19.24 15.13 -23.48
N GLU A 24 19.23 14.65 -24.72
CA GLU A 24 19.98 15.27 -25.83
C GLU A 24 19.48 16.70 -26.13
N ASP A 25 18.16 16.90 -26.10
CA ASP A 25 17.53 18.19 -26.36
C ASP A 25 17.30 19.03 -25.07
N ASP A 26 17.52 18.41 -23.92
CA ASP A 26 17.21 18.95 -22.57
C ASP A 26 15.81 19.58 -22.46
N ARG A 27 14.80 18.92 -23.04
CA ARG A 27 13.44 19.44 -23.06
C ARG A 27 12.37 18.36 -23.04
N PRO A 28 11.20 18.70 -22.43
CA PRO A 28 10.00 17.89 -22.53
C PRO A 28 9.37 18.02 -23.91
N PHE A 29 8.69 16.97 -24.37
CA PHE A 29 7.96 16.96 -25.65
C PHE A 29 6.81 15.95 -25.65
N ALA A 30 5.98 16.00 -26.69
CA ALA A 30 4.89 15.06 -26.97
C ALA A 30 3.93 14.82 -25.78
N GLN A 31 3.64 15.85 -25.01
CA GLN A 31 2.71 15.77 -23.88
C GLN A 31 1.30 15.45 -24.35
N ILE A 32 0.62 14.50 -23.66
CA ILE A 32 -0.73 14.05 -23.99
C ILE A 32 -1.49 13.56 -22.76
N GLN A 33 -2.81 13.67 -22.82
CA GLN A 33 -3.70 12.99 -21.86
C GLN A 33 -4.43 11.86 -22.59
N LEU A 34 -4.49 10.69 -21.95
CA LEU A 34 -5.04 9.46 -22.51
C LEU A 34 -6.10 8.89 -21.57
N LYS A 35 -6.91 7.95 -22.08
CA LYS A 35 -7.75 7.11 -21.25
C LYS A 35 -6.89 6.23 -20.34
N PRO A 36 -7.39 5.80 -19.16
CA PRO A 36 -6.63 5.02 -18.19
C PRO A 36 -6.49 3.54 -18.60
N GLU A 37 -5.92 3.32 -19.78
CA GLU A 37 -5.71 1.99 -20.37
C GLU A 37 -4.24 1.86 -20.82
N TYR A 38 -3.57 0.78 -20.43
CA TYR A 38 -2.18 0.53 -20.84
C TYR A 38 -2.02 0.44 -22.35
N THR A 39 -3.03 -0.02 -23.07
CA THR A 39 -3.03 -0.10 -24.53
C THR A 39 -2.91 1.26 -25.21
N GLU A 40 -3.45 2.31 -24.62
CA GLU A 40 -3.28 3.68 -25.11
C GLU A 40 -1.84 4.17 -24.93
N ILE A 41 -1.19 3.75 -23.83
CA ILE A 41 0.25 4.01 -23.64
C ILE A 41 1.07 3.32 -24.75
N LEU A 42 0.80 2.04 -25.03
CA LEU A 42 1.51 1.31 -26.10
C LEU A 42 1.33 1.99 -27.46
N LYS A 43 0.12 2.41 -27.83
CA LYS A 43 -0.16 3.17 -29.04
C LYS A 43 0.59 4.49 -29.08
N TYR A 44 0.68 5.17 -27.95
CA TYR A 44 1.44 6.41 -27.83
C TYR A 44 2.95 6.18 -28.07
N LEU A 45 3.53 5.16 -27.40
CA LEU A 45 4.94 4.81 -27.58
C LEU A 45 5.26 4.44 -29.05
N ASP A 46 4.40 3.66 -29.71
CA ASP A 46 4.55 3.31 -31.11
C ASP A 46 4.53 4.55 -32.02
N ARG A 47 3.67 5.52 -31.73
CA ARG A 47 3.63 6.79 -32.47
C ARG A 47 4.93 7.57 -32.31
N ILE A 48 5.46 7.68 -31.10
CA ILE A 48 6.73 8.35 -30.82
C ILE A 48 7.90 7.62 -31.50
N LYS A 49 7.90 6.30 -31.47
CA LYS A 49 8.92 5.47 -32.13
C LYS A 49 8.96 5.71 -33.64
N LYS A 50 7.81 5.85 -34.30
CA LYS A 50 7.72 6.20 -35.72
C LYS A 50 8.27 7.59 -36.05
N GLN A 51 8.18 8.54 -35.11
CA GLN A 51 8.68 9.90 -35.28
C GLN A 51 10.17 10.05 -35.02
N ARG A 52 10.72 9.30 -34.05
CA ARG A 52 12.10 9.42 -33.60
C ARG A 52 13.06 8.35 -34.18
N GLY A 53 12.54 7.30 -34.78
CA GLY A 53 13.29 6.19 -35.35
C GLY A 53 13.09 4.87 -34.62
N SER A 54 13.28 3.76 -35.35
CA SER A 54 13.06 2.40 -34.87
C SER A 54 13.94 2.01 -33.68
N ASP A 55 15.09 2.63 -33.50
CA ASP A 55 16.08 2.32 -32.46
C ASP A 55 15.83 3.07 -31.14
N THR A 56 14.69 3.79 -31.02
CA THR A 56 14.34 4.49 -29.79
C THR A 56 13.96 3.48 -28.70
N ARG A 57 14.67 3.54 -27.56
CA ARG A 57 14.35 2.83 -26.32
C ARG A 57 13.54 3.73 -25.40
N PHE A 58 12.49 3.20 -24.82
CA PHE A 58 11.66 3.91 -23.85
C PHE A 58 11.94 3.43 -22.44
N ILE A 59 12.04 4.38 -21.50
CA ILE A 59 12.00 4.12 -20.06
C ILE A 59 10.80 4.89 -19.52
N CYS A 60 9.76 4.17 -19.15
CA CYS A 60 8.53 4.73 -18.59
C CYS A 60 8.61 4.77 -17.07
N GLY A 61 7.92 5.71 -16.43
CA GLY A 61 7.81 5.72 -14.98
C GLY A 61 6.65 6.55 -14.48
N TYR A 62 6.18 6.16 -13.29
CA TYR A 62 5.10 6.86 -12.60
C TYR A 62 5.31 6.83 -11.08
N GLU A 63 4.62 7.72 -10.37
CA GLU A 63 4.66 7.74 -8.91
C GLU A 63 3.84 6.61 -8.31
N ALA A 64 4.34 6.00 -7.22
CA ALA A 64 3.57 5.05 -6.44
C ALA A 64 2.29 5.69 -5.91
N GLY A 65 1.16 5.06 -6.16
CA GLY A 65 -0.17 5.57 -5.83
C GLY A 65 -1.23 4.47 -5.79
N CYS A 66 -2.49 4.87 -5.93
CA CYS A 66 -3.65 3.99 -5.78
C CYS A 66 -3.77 2.88 -6.84
N LEU A 67 -3.05 2.97 -7.96
CA LEU A 67 -3.10 1.95 -9.02
C LEU A 67 -2.28 0.69 -8.72
N GLY A 68 -1.54 0.67 -7.59
CA GLY A 68 -0.70 -0.45 -7.22
C GLY A 68 0.30 -0.84 -8.31
N TYR A 69 0.47 -2.13 -8.56
CA TYR A 69 1.46 -2.66 -9.51
C TYR A 69 0.87 -3.10 -10.86
N SER A 70 -0.46 -3.03 -11.04
CA SER A 70 -1.13 -3.58 -12.23
C SER A 70 -0.64 -2.96 -13.53
N LEU A 71 -0.50 -1.63 -13.59
CA LEU A 71 0.02 -0.94 -14.78
C LEU A 71 1.48 -1.31 -15.06
N TYR A 72 2.32 -1.43 -14.03
CA TYR A 72 3.69 -1.89 -14.14
C TYR A 72 3.76 -3.27 -14.81
N HIS A 73 3.00 -4.26 -14.31
CA HIS A 73 2.97 -5.61 -14.88
C HIS A 73 2.43 -5.61 -16.32
N GLN A 74 1.40 -4.84 -16.61
CA GLN A 74 0.87 -4.71 -17.98
C GLN A 74 1.92 -4.18 -18.96
N LEU A 75 2.64 -3.13 -18.60
CA LEU A 75 3.67 -2.55 -19.46
C LEU A 75 4.89 -3.47 -19.62
N THR A 76 5.40 -4.04 -18.53
CA THR A 76 6.57 -4.92 -18.58
C THR A 76 6.30 -6.22 -19.31
N ASN A 77 5.09 -6.80 -19.20
CA ASN A 77 4.67 -7.96 -19.98
C ASN A 77 4.62 -7.69 -21.49
N HIS A 78 4.52 -6.42 -21.89
CA HIS A 78 4.60 -6.00 -23.30
C HIS A 78 6.00 -5.48 -23.70
N GLY A 79 7.02 -5.76 -22.87
CA GLY A 79 8.42 -5.40 -23.17
C GLY A 79 8.75 -3.92 -22.97
N VAL A 80 7.89 -3.15 -22.31
CA VAL A 80 8.16 -1.75 -21.96
C VAL A 80 8.87 -1.69 -20.62
N GLU A 81 10.06 -1.09 -20.59
CA GLU A 81 10.75 -0.82 -19.32
C GLU A 81 9.97 0.21 -18.51
N CYS A 82 9.57 -0.17 -17.30
CA CYS A 82 8.72 0.65 -16.44
C CYS A 82 9.29 0.71 -15.01
N ILE A 83 9.22 1.88 -14.38
CA ILE A 83 9.74 2.13 -13.03
C ILE A 83 8.64 2.79 -12.21
N ILE A 84 8.38 2.26 -11.01
CA ILE A 84 7.54 2.93 -10.02
C ILE A 84 8.46 3.71 -9.08
N MET A 85 8.18 5.01 -8.91
CA MET A 85 9.01 5.91 -8.12
C MET A 85 8.36 6.25 -6.79
N ALA A 86 9.16 6.31 -5.72
CA ALA A 86 8.70 6.73 -4.41
C ALA A 86 8.49 8.26 -4.37
N PRO A 87 7.27 8.78 -4.17
CA PRO A 87 6.96 10.21 -4.27
C PRO A 87 7.80 11.09 -3.34
N THR A 88 8.06 10.63 -2.13
CA THR A 88 8.81 11.37 -1.10
C THR A 88 10.30 11.57 -1.42
N THR A 89 10.80 10.91 -2.46
CA THR A 89 12.22 10.96 -2.83
C THR A 89 12.51 11.83 -4.04
N MET A 90 11.45 12.32 -4.69
CA MET A 90 11.58 13.20 -5.85
C MET A 90 11.68 14.67 -5.43
N PRO A 91 12.51 15.47 -6.12
CA PRO A 91 12.59 16.90 -5.86
C PRO A 91 11.26 17.59 -6.12
N VAL A 92 10.82 18.38 -5.13
CA VAL A 92 9.67 19.28 -5.30
C VAL A 92 10.21 20.66 -5.67
N ALA A 93 9.72 21.24 -6.77
CA ALA A 93 10.14 22.56 -7.17
C ALA A 93 9.73 23.61 -6.09
N PRO A 94 10.64 24.49 -5.64
CA PRO A 94 10.32 25.53 -4.68
C PRO A 94 9.38 26.57 -5.29
N GLY A 95 8.34 26.96 -4.55
CA GLY A 95 7.42 28.05 -4.93
C GLY A 95 5.93 27.64 -4.92
N LYS A 96 5.04 28.65 -5.05
CA LYS A 96 3.60 28.46 -5.22
C LYS A 96 3.30 27.98 -6.64
N TRP A 97 3.37 26.70 -6.86
CA TRP A 97 3.05 26.11 -8.17
C TRP A 97 1.58 25.70 -8.20
N VAL A 98 0.89 26.09 -9.25
CA VAL A 98 -0.39 25.47 -9.58
C VAL A 98 -0.06 24.04 -10.01
N LYS A 99 -0.42 23.06 -9.18
CA LYS A 99 -0.29 21.64 -9.47
C LYS A 99 -1.21 21.31 -10.65
N THR A 100 -0.66 20.68 -11.67
CA THR A 100 -1.42 20.17 -12.83
C THR A 100 -0.80 18.86 -13.29
N ASP A 101 -1.62 17.91 -13.72
CA ASP A 101 -1.20 16.60 -14.23
C ASP A 101 -0.10 16.71 -15.29
N ARG A 102 -0.14 17.78 -16.10
CA ARG A 102 0.88 18.06 -17.13
C ARG A 102 2.25 18.35 -16.54
N LYS A 103 2.32 19.17 -15.50
CA LYS A 103 3.58 19.51 -14.82
C LYS A 103 4.10 18.32 -14.03
N ASP A 104 3.20 17.52 -13.45
CA ASP A 104 3.56 16.32 -12.72
C ASP A 104 4.16 15.27 -13.66
N ALA A 105 3.54 15.00 -14.82
CA ALA A 105 4.09 14.12 -15.85
C ALA A 105 5.46 14.61 -16.40
N GLU A 106 5.63 15.92 -16.59
CA GLU A 106 6.91 16.53 -16.99
C GLU A 106 7.97 16.34 -15.90
N ASN A 107 7.64 16.62 -14.63
CA ASN A 107 8.57 16.45 -13.52
C ASN A 107 8.99 14.98 -13.37
N ILE A 108 8.05 14.04 -13.50
CA ILE A 108 8.31 12.59 -13.48
C ILE A 108 9.30 12.21 -14.60
N SER A 109 9.08 12.70 -15.83
CA SER A 109 9.97 12.40 -16.95
C SER A 109 11.39 12.95 -16.76
N ARG A 110 11.52 14.13 -16.16
CA ARG A 110 12.81 14.73 -15.80
C ARG A 110 13.50 13.95 -14.68
N CYS A 111 12.74 13.58 -13.63
CA CYS A 111 13.28 12.76 -12.54
C CYS A 111 13.80 11.41 -13.06
N LEU A 112 13.11 10.78 -14.00
CA LEU A 112 13.59 9.57 -14.68
C LEU A 112 14.90 9.81 -15.42
N ALA A 113 14.96 10.86 -16.23
CA ALA A 113 16.11 11.17 -17.08
C ALA A 113 17.39 11.42 -16.28
N TYR A 114 17.26 12.06 -15.12
CA TYR A 114 18.38 12.42 -14.25
C TYR A 114 18.54 11.52 -13.03
N HIS A 115 17.80 10.41 -12.95
CA HIS A 115 17.84 9.46 -11.82
C HIS A 115 17.58 10.12 -10.45
N LEU A 116 16.71 11.13 -10.41
CA LEU A 116 16.34 11.86 -9.21
C LEU A 116 15.14 11.22 -8.47
N TYR A 117 15.23 9.93 -8.21
CA TYR A 117 14.19 9.14 -7.55
C TYR A 117 14.76 7.91 -6.86
N LYS A 118 13.98 7.32 -5.96
CA LYS A 118 14.22 5.94 -5.49
C LYS A 118 13.14 5.03 -6.08
N PRO A 119 13.52 3.91 -6.71
CA PRO A 119 12.53 2.96 -7.22
C PRO A 119 11.82 2.28 -6.06
N VAL A 120 10.53 2.03 -6.24
CA VAL A 120 9.74 1.18 -5.35
C VAL A 120 10.10 -0.28 -5.62
N HIS A 121 10.27 -1.06 -4.56
CA HIS A 121 10.42 -2.50 -4.69
C HIS A 121 9.09 -3.13 -5.14
N ILE A 122 9.13 -3.86 -6.24
CA ILE A 122 7.97 -4.59 -6.75
C ILE A 122 7.95 -5.96 -6.07
N PRO A 123 6.90 -6.29 -5.32
CA PRO A 123 6.77 -7.61 -4.70
C PRO A 123 6.55 -8.68 -5.77
N THR A 124 6.75 -9.93 -5.41
CA THR A 124 6.26 -11.05 -6.22
C THR A 124 4.75 -11.12 -6.15
N ASP A 125 4.10 -11.73 -7.15
CA ASP A 125 2.63 -11.89 -7.16
C ASP A 125 2.14 -12.64 -5.92
N GLU A 126 2.95 -13.60 -5.40
CA GLU A 126 2.65 -14.33 -4.19
C GLU A 126 2.72 -13.43 -2.95
N ASP A 127 3.78 -12.64 -2.79
CA ASP A 127 3.92 -11.71 -1.67
C ASP A 127 2.80 -10.65 -1.70
N ASP A 128 2.46 -10.13 -2.89
CA ASP A 128 1.43 -9.12 -3.04
C ASP A 128 0.03 -9.67 -2.69
N SER A 129 -0.29 -10.87 -3.17
CA SER A 129 -1.57 -11.52 -2.87
C SER A 129 -1.75 -11.85 -1.39
N ILE A 130 -0.70 -12.33 -0.72
CA ILE A 130 -0.75 -12.61 0.72
C ILE A 130 -0.80 -11.32 1.52
N LYS A 131 -0.09 -10.28 1.09
CA LYS A 131 -0.15 -8.93 1.69
C LYS A 131 -1.58 -8.38 1.68
N GLU A 132 -2.27 -8.44 0.55
CA GLU A 132 -3.67 -8.01 0.45
C GLU A 132 -4.59 -8.84 1.36
N TYR A 133 -4.33 -10.15 1.50
CA TYR A 133 -5.08 -11.01 2.41
C TYR A 133 -4.88 -10.61 3.90
N ILE A 134 -3.64 -10.27 4.28
CA ILE A 134 -3.32 -9.79 5.63
C ILE A 134 -3.95 -8.42 5.88
N ARG A 135 -3.95 -7.52 4.91
CA ARG A 135 -4.61 -6.21 4.99
C ARG A 135 -6.12 -6.36 5.20
N MET A 136 -6.77 -7.24 4.44
CA MET A 136 -8.19 -7.55 4.64
C MET A 136 -8.48 -8.05 6.07
N ARG A 137 -7.62 -8.92 6.60
CA ARG A 137 -7.73 -9.36 8.01
C ARG A 137 -7.62 -8.19 8.99
N ASP A 138 -6.71 -7.26 8.75
CA ASP A 138 -6.50 -6.10 9.62
C ASP A 138 -7.67 -5.10 9.53
N ASP A 139 -8.29 -4.93 8.36
CA ASP A 139 -9.53 -4.16 8.19
C ASP A 139 -10.69 -4.79 8.98
N VAL A 140 -10.87 -6.11 8.90
CA VAL A 140 -11.89 -6.82 9.71
C VAL A 140 -11.62 -6.64 11.20
N ASN A 141 -10.35 -6.66 11.64
CA ASN A 141 -10.00 -6.40 13.03
C ASN A 141 -10.28 -4.94 13.46
N ALA A 142 -10.14 -3.98 12.57
CA ALA A 142 -10.53 -2.60 12.82
C ALA A 142 -12.06 -2.49 13.00
N HIS A 143 -12.85 -3.15 12.16
CA HIS A 143 -14.30 -3.22 12.30
C HIS A 143 -14.71 -3.90 13.63
N LEU A 144 -14.03 -4.99 14.01
CA LEU A 144 -14.28 -5.64 15.31
C LEU A 144 -14.01 -4.70 16.48
N LYS A 145 -12.91 -3.94 16.45
CA LYS A 145 -12.61 -2.93 17.48
C LYS A 145 -13.70 -1.86 17.56
N GLN A 146 -14.17 -1.38 16.41
CA GLN A 146 -15.23 -0.40 16.32
C GLN A 146 -16.54 -0.95 16.90
N THR A 147 -16.93 -2.17 16.54
CA THR A 147 -18.12 -2.86 17.05
C THR A 147 -18.04 -3.03 18.57
N LYS A 148 -16.88 -3.45 19.10
CA LYS A 148 -16.62 -3.51 20.54
C LYS A 148 -16.88 -2.18 21.26
N GLN A 149 -16.40 -1.08 20.70
CA GLN A 149 -16.64 0.26 21.27
C GLN A 149 -18.12 0.66 21.18
N GLN A 150 -18.80 0.34 20.09
CA GLN A 150 -20.21 0.62 19.91
C GLN A 150 -21.06 -0.11 20.97
N ILE A 151 -20.78 -1.40 21.23
CA ILE A 151 -21.44 -2.18 22.27
C ILE A 151 -21.24 -1.55 23.66
N LEU A 152 -20.00 -1.22 24.02
CA LEU A 152 -19.73 -0.60 25.32
C LEU A 152 -20.40 0.76 25.48
N SER A 153 -20.36 1.58 24.43
CA SER A 153 -21.03 2.89 24.42
C SER A 153 -22.56 2.74 24.50
N PHE A 154 -23.12 1.74 23.83
CA PHE A 154 -24.54 1.43 23.92
C PHE A 154 -24.95 1.05 25.37
N CYS A 155 -24.23 0.12 25.99
CA CYS A 155 -24.47 -0.28 27.38
C CYS A 155 -24.37 0.93 28.34
N THR A 156 -23.34 1.75 28.19
CA THR A 156 -23.13 2.94 29.05
C THR A 156 -24.30 3.93 28.95
N ARG A 157 -24.77 4.21 27.72
CA ARG A 157 -25.91 5.13 27.49
C ARG A 157 -27.20 4.65 28.13
N HIS A 158 -27.33 3.33 28.32
CA HIS A 158 -28.51 2.73 28.97
C HIS A 158 -28.28 2.37 30.42
N GLY A 159 -27.22 2.89 31.05
CA GLY A 159 -26.99 2.74 32.50
C GLY A 159 -26.39 1.39 32.90
N TYR A 160 -25.94 0.56 31.95
CA TYR A 160 -25.29 -0.72 32.23
C TYR A 160 -23.77 -0.56 32.29
N GLN A 161 -23.19 -1.04 33.37
CA GLN A 161 -21.74 -1.07 33.56
C GLN A 161 -21.33 -2.45 34.06
N PHE A 162 -20.31 -3.02 33.38
CA PHE A 162 -19.73 -4.28 33.81
C PHE A 162 -18.74 -4.04 34.96
N ASP A 163 -18.90 -4.75 36.06
CA ASP A 163 -18.06 -4.63 37.26
C ASP A 163 -16.77 -5.47 37.24
N GLY A 164 -16.55 -6.23 36.15
CA GLY A 164 -15.37 -7.07 35.98
C GLY A 164 -14.13 -6.30 35.52
N LYS A 165 -12.94 -6.86 35.80
CA LYS A 165 -11.65 -6.24 35.47
C LYS A 165 -11.32 -6.32 33.97
N SER A 166 -11.84 -7.33 33.25
CA SER A 166 -11.45 -7.62 31.85
C SER A 166 -12.67 -7.76 30.96
N TYR A 167 -12.71 -6.95 29.92
CA TYR A 167 -13.74 -6.98 28.89
C TYR A 167 -13.44 -8.06 27.86
N TRP A 168 -14.45 -8.49 27.09
CA TRP A 168 -14.36 -9.46 25.97
C TRP A 168 -13.89 -10.85 26.38
N THR A 169 -14.01 -11.17 27.67
CA THR A 169 -13.90 -12.53 28.22
C THR A 169 -15.26 -13.22 28.18
N GLN A 170 -15.30 -14.56 28.30
CA GLN A 170 -16.57 -15.29 28.36
C GLN A 170 -17.50 -14.76 29.46
N LYS A 171 -16.93 -14.33 30.60
CA LYS A 171 -17.72 -13.70 31.69
C LYS A 171 -18.39 -12.41 31.25
N HIS A 172 -17.66 -11.56 30.48
CA HIS A 172 -18.24 -10.31 29.96
C HIS A 172 -19.31 -10.58 28.89
N LEU A 173 -19.05 -11.51 27.96
CA LEU A 173 -20.00 -11.89 26.92
C LEU A 173 -21.30 -12.45 27.54
N ASN A 174 -21.19 -13.38 28.50
CA ASN A 174 -22.34 -13.92 29.23
C ASN A 174 -23.10 -12.83 29.98
N TRP A 175 -22.43 -11.78 30.46
CA TRP A 175 -23.07 -10.63 31.07
C TRP A 175 -23.85 -9.80 30.04
N LEU A 176 -23.28 -9.51 28.90
CA LEU A 176 -23.91 -8.78 27.78
C LEU A 176 -25.18 -9.50 27.31
N GLU A 177 -25.14 -10.81 27.13
CA GLU A 177 -26.27 -11.64 26.70
C GLU A 177 -27.43 -11.68 27.71
N LYS A 178 -27.15 -11.46 29.00
CA LYS A 178 -28.12 -11.48 30.09
C LYS A 178 -28.69 -10.11 30.41
N LEU A 179 -28.26 -9.04 29.72
CA LEU A 179 -28.82 -7.71 29.94
C LEU A 179 -30.31 -7.67 29.57
N VAL A 180 -31.12 -7.10 30.48
CA VAL A 180 -32.57 -6.97 30.31
C VAL A 180 -32.88 -5.50 30.07
N PHE A 181 -33.57 -5.20 29.00
CA PHE A 181 -34.08 -3.87 28.69
C PHE A 181 -35.60 -3.86 28.80
N GLU A 182 -36.17 -2.79 29.32
CA GLU A 182 -37.63 -2.58 29.33
C GLU A 182 -38.18 -2.44 27.91
N ASN A 183 -37.41 -1.85 27.00
CA ASN A 183 -37.77 -1.67 25.59
C ASN A 183 -37.18 -2.79 24.75
N ASP A 184 -38.03 -3.54 24.08
CA ASP A 184 -37.63 -4.66 23.21
C ASP A 184 -36.70 -4.25 22.06
N ILE A 185 -36.84 -3.03 21.55
CA ILE A 185 -35.96 -2.53 20.46
C ILE A 185 -34.52 -2.35 20.96
N TYR A 186 -34.30 -1.96 22.22
CA TYR A 186 -32.94 -1.88 22.77
C TYR A 186 -32.32 -3.27 22.93
N ARG A 187 -33.12 -4.26 23.32
CA ARG A 187 -32.67 -5.66 23.40
C ARG A 187 -32.29 -6.19 22.00
N GLU A 188 -33.14 -5.97 21.00
CA GLU A 188 -32.89 -6.33 19.62
C GLU A 188 -31.60 -5.62 19.11
N THR A 189 -31.45 -4.33 19.36
CA THR A 189 -30.25 -3.57 19.00
C THR A 189 -28.97 -4.17 19.60
N LEU A 190 -28.98 -4.56 20.87
CA LEU A 190 -27.83 -5.21 21.50
C LEU A 190 -27.51 -6.56 20.82
N TRP A 191 -28.54 -7.33 20.52
CA TRP A 191 -28.38 -8.65 19.90
C TRP A 191 -27.81 -8.54 18.49
N GLU A 192 -28.23 -7.57 17.71
CA GLU A 192 -27.64 -7.29 16.39
C GLU A 192 -26.15 -6.88 16.49
N TYR A 193 -25.80 -6.06 17.46
CA TYR A 193 -24.40 -5.74 17.73
C TYR A 193 -23.58 -6.97 18.16
N LEU A 194 -24.14 -7.85 18.99
CA LEU A 194 -23.47 -9.08 19.41
C LEU A 194 -23.34 -10.06 18.25
N ALA A 195 -24.35 -10.19 17.40
CA ALA A 195 -24.29 -11.01 16.20
C ALA A 195 -23.15 -10.53 15.27
N LEU A 196 -23.05 -9.22 15.05
CA LEU A 196 -21.95 -8.63 14.26
C LEU A 196 -20.59 -8.89 14.92
N TYR A 197 -20.48 -8.75 16.25
CA TYR A 197 -19.26 -9.06 16.99
C TYR A 197 -18.81 -10.51 16.75
N TYR A 198 -19.70 -11.49 16.91
CA TYR A 198 -19.38 -12.90 16.72
C TYR A 198 -18.99 -13.22 15.28
N GLN A 199 -19.68 -12.65 14.29
CA GLN A 199 -19.33 -12.82 12.89
C GLN A 199 -17.93 -12.30 12.57
N LEU A 200 -17.57 -11.13 13.09
CA LEU A 200 -16.23 -10.54 12.86
C LEU A 200 -15.15 -11.32 13.60
N ASP A 201 -15.40 -11.79 14.82
CA ASP A 201 -14.44 -12.57 15.61
C ASP A 201 -14.14 -13.92 14.96
N GLU A 202 -15.18 -14.64 14.51
CA GLU A 202 -15.04 -15.87 13.72
C GLU A 202 -14.27 -15.65 12.44
N LYS A 203 -14.57 -14.56 11.74
CA LYS A 203 -13.87 -14.23 10.48
C LYS A 203 -12.38 -14.00 10.69
N ILE A 204 -12.00 -13.34 11.79
CA ILE A 204 -10.58 -13.14 12.15
C ILE A 204 -9.91 -14.49 12.41
N ALA A 205 -10.56 -15.41 13.12
CA ALA A 205 -10.03 -16.75 13.37
C ALA A 205 -9.78 -17.52 12.06
N VAL A 206 -10.69 -17.42 11.09
CA VAL A 206 -10.51 -18.01 9.75
C VAL A 206 -9.31 -17.39 9.03
N PHE A 207 -9.16 -16.06 9.04
CA PHE A 207 -8.01 -15.39 8.45
C PHE A 207 -6.70 -15.81 9.10
N ASP A 208 -6.65 -15.84 10.43
CA ASP A 208 -5.45 -16.20 11.18
C ASP A 208 -5.03 -17.66 10.90
N THR A 209 -5.99 -18.58 10.78
CA THR A 209 -5.73 -19.97 10.36
C THR A 209 -5.12 -20.00 8.96
N ARG A 210 -5.69 -19.26 8.01
CA ARG A 210 -5.18 -19.24 6.63
C ARG A 210 -3.80 -18.61 6.52
N ILE A 211 -3.53 -17.56 7.29
CA ILE A 211 -2.18 -16.95 7.36
C ILE A 211 -1.16 -17.93 7.94
N ALA A 212 -1.55 -18.72 8.95
CA ALA A 212 -0.71 -19.80 9.47
C ALA A 212 -0.41 -20.86 8.41
N GLU A 213 -1.38 -21.25 7.57
CA GLU A 213 -1.12 -22.15 6.44
C GLU A 213 -0.12 -21.55 5.42
N PHE A 214 -0.23 -20.25 5.11
CA PHE A 214 0.73 -19.59 4.23
C PHE A 214 2.15 -19.60 4.81
N SER A 215 2.30 -19.51 6.13
CA SER A 215 3.61 -19.50 6.79
C SER A 215 4.39 -20.80 6.64
N HIS A 216 3.72 -21.92 6.32
CA HIS A 216 4.35 -23.22 6.07
C HIS A 216 4.76 -23.44 4.61
N ARG A 217 4.55 -22.46 3.73
CA ARG A 217 5.06 -22.56 2.37
C ARG A 217 6.59 -22.45 2.37
N GLU A 218 7.25 -23.21 1.48
CA GLU A 218 8.70 -23.26 1.33
C GLU A 218 9.37 -21.89 1.35
N ARG A 219 8.75 -20.90 0.68
CA ARG A 219 9.23 -19.51 0.60
C ARG A 219 9.32 -18.81 1.96
N TYR A 220 8.41 -19.11 2.89
CA TYR A 220 8.25 -18.35 4.14
C TYR A 220 8.69 -19.10 5.39
N GLU A 221 8.60 -20.43 5.41
CA GLU A 221 8.70 -21.25 6.62
C GLU A 221 9.97 -20.97 7.42
N GLU A 222 11.13 -21.01 6.79
CA GLU A 222 12.41 -20.76 7.45
C GLU A 222 12.49 -19.36 8.06
N ASN A 223 12.05 -18.34 7.32
CA ASN A 223 12.10 -16.96 7.77
C ASN A 223 11.07 -16.66 8.86
N VAL A 224 9.89 -17.27 8.81
CA VAL A 224 8.89 -17.18 9.89
C VAL A 224 9.44 -17.78 11.18
N GLN A 225 10.10 -18.93 11.11
CA GLN A 225 10.75 -19.56 12.27
C GLN A 225 11.84 -18.65 12.86
N LYS A 226 12.71 -18.08 12.01
CA LYS A 226 13.76 -17.14 12.45
C LYS A 226 13.18 -15.89 13.11
N LEU A 227 12.16 -15.28 12.53
CA LEU A 227 11.50 -14.12 13.10
C LEU A 227 10.76 -14.44 14.40
N GLY A 228 10.18 -15.64 14.50
CA GLY A 228 9.49 -16.14 15.69
C GLY A 228 10.40 -16.35 16.92
N CYS A 229 11.73 -16.36 16.73
CA CYS A 229 12.68 -16.36 17.87
C CYS A 229 12.71 -15.03 18.63
N PHE A 230 12.20 -13.94 18.07
CA PHE A 230 12.15 -12.65 18.75
C PHE A 230 10.87 -12.52 19.58
N ALA A 231 11.01 -12.06 20.82
CA ALA A 231 9.86 -11.82 21.70
C ALA A 231 8.87 -10.83 21.06
N GLY A 232 7.60 -11.19 21.02
CA GLY A 232 6.53 -10.35 20.44
C GLY A 232 6.28 -10.56 18.94
N ILE A 233 7.09 -11.37 18.24
CA ILE A 233 6.83 -11.71 16.84
C ILE A 233 6.20 -13.09 16.75
N ALA A 234 4.88 -13.14 16.61
CA ALA A 234 4.13 -14.35 16.29
C ALA A 234 4.01 -14.55 14.78
N THR A 235 3.52 -15.70 14.33
CA THR A 235 3.38 -16.10 12.92
C THR A 235 2.77 -15.02 12.05
N ARG A 236 1.64 -14.41 12.46
CA ARG A 236 1.00 -13.32 11.71
C ARG A 236 1.93 -12.12 11.51
N THR A 237 2.60 -11.68 12.58
CA THR A 237 3.52 -10.55 12.51
C THR A 237 4.72 -10.86 11.63
N ALA A 238 5.27 -12.08 11.73
CA ALA A 238 6.36 -12.54 10.87
C ALA A 238 5.93 -12.53 9.39
N MET A 239 4.77 -13.10 9.07
CA MET A 239 4.24 -13.09 7.70
C MET A 239 4.01 -11.67 7.18
N SER A 240 3.41 -10.79 7.99
CA SER A 240 3.22 -9.37 7.63
C SER A 240 4.54 -8.69 7.28
N LEU A 241 5.59 -8.89 8.09
CA LEU A 241 6.93 -8.36 7.83
C LEU A 241 7.52 -8.92 6.53
N LEU A 242 7.41 -10.23 6.29
CA LEU A 242 7.99 -10.87 5.11
C LEU A 242 7.37 -10.37 3.82
N VAL A 243 6.03 -10.27 3.74
CA VAL A 243 5.35 -9.85 2.52
C VAL A 243 5.41 -8.34 2.26
N GLU A 244 5.53 -7.51 3.30
CA GLU A 244 5.71 -6.06 3.15
C GLU A 244 7.15 -5.68 2.81
N ILE A 245 8.13 -6.41 3.32
CA ILE A 245 9.55 -6.12 3.09
C ILE A 245 10.05 -6.79 1.82
N GLY A 246 9.58 -8.02 1.53
CA GLY A 246 10.06 -8.83 0.42
C GLY A 246 11.50 -9.30 0.67
N ASP A 247 12.47 -8.71 -0.03
CA ASP A 247 13.89 -9.04 0.15
C ASP A 247 14.56 -8.12 1.19
N PHE A 248 14.96 -8.70 2.32
CA PHE A 248 15.71 -7.98 3.36
C PHE A 248 17.12 -7.54 2.91
N ASN A 249 17.72 -8.23 1.94
CA ASN A 249 19.06 -7.91 1.44
C ASN A 249 19.11 -6.58 0.64
N ARG A 250 17.95 -6.02 0.29
CA ARG A 250 17.87 -4.70 -0.33
C ARG A 250 18.31 -3.56 0.59
N PHE A 251 18.38 -3.81 1.91
CA PHE A 251 18.89 -2.86 2.89
C PHE A 251 20.36 -3.14 3.19
N LYS A 252 21.23 -2.21 2.83
CA LYS A 252 22.68 -2.35 3.05
C LYS A 252 23.09 -2.20 4.52
N THR A 253 22.27 -1.51 5.33
CA THR A 253 22.55 -1.25 6.75
C THR A 253 21.27 -1.35 7.58
N ALA A 254 21.41 -1.64 8.88
CA ALA A 254 20.30 -1.64 9.83
C ALA A 254 19.60 -0.25 9.92
N GLN A 255 20.35 0.84 9.75
CA GLN A 255 19.79 2.20 9.74
C GLN A 255 18.86 2.43 8.55
N GLN A 256 19.20 1.90 7.36
CA GLN A 256 18.31 1.97 6.19
C GLN A 256 17.01 1.21 6.43
N PHE A 257 17.09 0.04 7.07
CA PHE A 257 15.92 -0.74 7.44
C PHE A 257 15.06 -0.02 8.48
N SER A 258 15.68 0.52 9.54
CA SER A 258 14.98 1.31 10.57
C SER A 258 14.30 2.56 9.98
N ALA A 259 14.95 3.24 9.03
CA ALA A 259 14.37 4.39 8.33
C ALA A 259 13.17 3.96 7.46
N TYR A 260 13.25 2.82 6.79
CA TYR A 260 12.13 2.26 6.02
C TYR A 260 10.92 1.95 6.90
N LEU A 261 11.15 1.44 8.11
CA LEU A 261 10.10 1.16 9.10
C LEU A 261 9.57 2.42 9.81
N GLY A 262 10.11 3.60 9.52
CA GLY A 262 9.72 4.84 10.20
C GLY A 262 10.19 4.94 11.65
N LEU A 263 11.18 4.13 12.06
CA LEU A 263 11.70 4.08 13.43
C LEU A 263 12.83 5.09 13.68
N VAL A 264 13.24 5.86 12.67
CA VAL A 264 14.25 6.92 12.81
C VAL A 264 13.53 8.25 12.99
N PRO A 265 13.84 9.03 14.03
CA PRO A 265 13.29 10.38 14.20
C PRO A 265 13.64 11.24 12.98
N GLY A 266 12.65 11.93 12.41
CA GLY A 266 12.91 12.96 11.40
C GLY A 266 13.58 14.15 12.08
N GLU A 267 14.82 14.48 11.70
CA GLU A 267 15.48 15.71 12.13
C GLU A 267 15.12 16.83 11.14
N SER A 268 14.50 17.90 11.67
CA SER A 268 14.27 19.15 10.95
C SER A 268 14.90 20.25 11.77
N SER A 269 16.22 20.36 11.71
CA SER A 269 16.95 21.48 12.34
C SER A 269 17.35 22.50 11.27
N SER A 270 16.97 23.76 11.48
CA SER A 270 17.30 24.90 10.60
C SER A 270 18.51 25.69 11.10
N GLY A 271 19.43 25.09 11.86
CA GLY A 271 20.65 25.71 12.32
C GLY A 271 21.40 24.87 13.33
N GLU A 272 22.75 24.94 13.26
CA GLU A 272 23.62 24.48 14.33
C GLU A 272 23.33 25.29 15.59
N LYS A 273 22.97 24.63 16.69
CA LYS A 273 23.10 25.17 18.06
C LYS A 273 24.16 24.39 18.76
#